data_ba8ef66dd6ff5c507921bfe31f00d86b
#
_entry.id   ba8ef66dd6ff5c507921bfe31f00d86b
#
_cell.length_a   1.000
_cell.length_b   1.000
_cell.length_c   1.000
_cell.angle_alpha   90.00
_cell.angle_beta   90.00
_cell.angle_gamma   90.00
#
_symmetry.space_group_name_H-M   'P 1'
#
loop_
_entity.id
_entity.type
_entity.pdbx_description
1 polymer ?
#
loop_
_entity_poly.entity_id
_entity_poly.type
_entity_poly.pdbx_seq_one_letter_code
_entity_poly.pdbx_strand_id
1 'polypeptide(L)'
;EATGPCLSAMQPAHPPLGEARSDFDIALGIVRRLEAHGITDARRYYPWESKREFNEFLLGDGPISMEQLLKNGYATFSYELGDFDRVGFKTYTGKIELFSEKLAELGLDPLPDYIPPHVDQTLEVTQQEYPLTLLTGAREKTYHHSRFRDQVWARKVSNDPWLQMNPETAEKYGLLENDWVMVETIDHDGQCRLRVRVTEDVLPDVLRTGMGWWYPEAAGPEFGSLDININAAIAYD
;
A
#
# COMPACT_ATOMS: atom_id res chain seq x y z
N GLU A 1 -16.37 23.71 -7.42
CA GLU A 1 -15.77 22.75 -6.46
C GLU A 1 -16.72 21.55 -6.36
N ALA A 2 -16.29 20.40 -6.85
CA ALA A 2 -17.06 19.18 -6.69
C ALA A 2 -16.88 18.68 -5.26
N THR A 3 -17.86 18.90 -4.41
CA THR A 3 -17.88 18.46 -3.01
C THR A 3 -18.59 17.10 -2.82
N GLY A 4 -18.83 16.38 -3.91
CA GLY A 4 -19.54 15.09 -3.89
C GLY A 4 -18.82 13.97 -4.62
N PRO A 5 -19.39 12.74 -4.61
CA PRO A 5 -18.86 11.61 -5.34
C PRO A 5 -18.68 11.95 -6.83
N CYS A 6 -17.52 11.66 -7.36
CA CYS A 6 -17.17 11.93 -8.75
C CYS A 6 -16.60 10.67 -9.40
N LEU A 7 -17.07 10.37 -10.59
CA LEU A 7 -16.51 9.35 -11.46
C LEU A 7 -15.81 10.04 -12.63
N SER A 8 -14.55 9.73 -12.88
CA SER A 8 -13.79 10.30 -13.99
C SER A 8 -13.37 9.24 -14.99
N ALA A 9 -13.39 9.60 -16.28
CA ALA A 9 -12.83 8.79 -17.34
C ALA A 9 -11.35 9.10 -17.52
N MET A 10 -10.49 8.24 -16.99
CA MET A 10 -9.06 8.34 -17.22
C MET A 10 -8.74 7.88 -18.64
N GLN A 11 -8.34 8.82 -19.48
CA GLN A 11 -7.92 8.56 -20.85
C GLN A 11 -6.40 8.36 -20.91
N PRO A 12 -5.88 7.46 -21.77
CA PRO A 12 -4.46 7.30 -21.96
C PRO A 12 -3.88 8.59 -22.56
N ALA A 13 -2.94 9.21 -21.85
CA ALA A 13 -2.23 10.40 -22.35
C ALA A 13 -1.11 10.04 -23.34
N HIS A 14 -0.59 8.82 -23.26
CA HIS A 14 0.51 8.31 -24.07
C HIS A 14 0.36 6.80 -24.31
N PRO A 15 0.74 6.26 -25.47
CA PRO A 15 0.83 4.81 -25.66
C PRO A 15 1.83 4.19 -24.68
N PRO A 16 1.65 2.92 -24.30
CA PRO A 16 2.62 2.22 -23.46
C PRO A 16 4.02 2.26 -24.07
N LEU A 17 5.04 2.46 -23.22
CA LEU A 17 6.45 2.49 -23.64
C LEU A 17 7.05 1.07 -23.55
N GLY A 18 7.81 0.67 -24.57
CA GLY A 18 8.48 -0.61 -24.60
C GLY A 18 7.50 -1.79 -24.42
N GLU A 19 7.77 -2.65 -23.47
CA GLU A 19 6.94 -3.83 -23.15
C GLU A 19 5.89 -3.58 -22.05
N ALA A 20 5.70 -2.31 -21.62
CA ALA A 20 4.73 -1.98 -20.60
C ALA A 20 3.31 -2.35 -21.05
N ARG A 21 2.55 -2.95 -20.15
CA ARG A 21 1.14 -3.33 -20.35
C ARG A 21 0.29 -2.78 -19.22
N SER A 22 -0.98 -2.57 -19.48
CA SER A 22 -1.93 -2.25 -18.41
C SER A 22 -2.24 -3.49 -17.58
N ASP A 23 -2.70 -3.27 -16.35
CA ASP A 23 -3.12 -4.34 -15.45
C ASP A 23 -4.20 -5.23 -16.11
N PHE A 24 -5.12 -4.61 -16.86
CA PHE A 24 -6.13 -5.33 -17.65
C PHE A 24 -5.48 -6.27 -18.69
N ASP A 25 -4.54 -5.76 -19.47
CA ASP A 25 -3.88 -6.55 -20.53
C ASP A 25 -3.00 -7.66 -19.94
N ILE A 26 -2.40 -7.43 -18.76
CA ILE A 26 -1.64 -8.44 -18.02
C ILE A 26 -2.57 -9.55 -17.55
N ALA A 27 -3.69 -9.21 -16.88
CA ALA A 27 -4.67 -10.18 -16.41
C ALA A 27 -5.26 -11.01 -17.57
N LEU A 28 -5.69 -10.36 -18.64
CA LEU A 28 -6.19 -11.04 -19.85
C LEU A 28 -5.12 -11.95 -20.47
N GLY A 29 -3.87 -11.51 -20.50
CA GLY A 29 -2.73 -12.31 -20.99
C GLY A 29 -2.52 -13.57 -20.14
N ILE A 30 -2.65 -13.49 -18.83
CA ILE A 30 -2.56 -14.64 -17.91
C ILE A 30 -3.72 -15.60 -18.19
N VAL A 31 -4.94 -15.12 -18.27
CA VAL A 31 -6.13 -15.94 -18.56
C VAL A 31 -5.97 -16.71 -19.87
N ARG A 32 -5.59 -16.02 -20.93
CA ARG A 32 -5.34 -16.65 -22.26
C ARG A 32 -4.25 -17.72 -22.19
N ARG A 33 -3.22 -17.51 -21.36
CA ARG A 33 -2.16 -18.49 -21.17
C ARG A 33 -2.68 -19.71 -20.40
N LEU A 34 -3.47 -19.52 -19.36
CA LEU A 34 -4.10 -20.60 -18.60
C LEU A 34 -5.04 -21.44 -19.49
N GLU A 35 -5.86 -20.80 -20.33
CA GLU A 35 -6.69 -21.48 -21.32
C GLU A 35 -5.86 -22.34 -22.29
N ALA A 36 -4.76 -21.80 -22.80
CA ALA A 36 -3.85 -22.54 -23.69
C ALA A 36 -3.22 -23.77 -23.02
N HIS A 37 -3.13 -23.78 -21.68
CA HIS A 37 -2.71 -24.94 -20.89
C HIS A 37 -3.86 -25.83 -20.40
N GLY A 38 -5.08 -25.64 -20.92
CA GLY A 38 -6.23 -26.47 -20.59
C GLY A 38 -6.98 -26.08 -19.31
N ILE A 39 -6.63 -24.96 -18.69
CA ILE A 39 -7.32 -24.42 -17.48
C ILE A 39 -8.42 -23.46 -17.96
N THR A 40 -9.59 -24.02 -18.29
CA THR A 40 -10.69 -23.25 -18.91
C THR A 40 -11.49 -22.42 -17.93
N ASP A 41 -11.48 -22.74 -16.65
CA ASP A 41 -12.26 -22.03 -15.61
C ASP A 41 -11.76 -20.58 -15.37
N ALA A 42 -10.54 -20.25 -15.75
CA ALA A 42 -9.99 -18.90 -15.61
C ALA A 42 -10.87 -17.85 -16.33
N ARG A 43 -11.42 -18.19 -17.49
CA ARG A 43 -12.31 -17.33 -18.27
C ARG A 43 -13.61 -16.99 -17.53
N ARG A 44 -14.11 -17.87 -16.69
CA ARG A 44 -15.31 -17.62 -15.87
C ARG A 44 -15.13 -16.42 -14.92
N TYR A 45 -13.91 -16.19 -14.43
CA TYR A 45 -13.59 -15.11 -13.51
C TYR A 45 -13.11 -13.84 -14.21
N TYR A 46 -12.71 -13.94 -15.48
CA TYR A 46 -12.25 -12.82 -16.28
C TYR A 46 -12.76 -12.93 -17.73
N PRO A 47 -14.08 -12.69 -17.94
CA PRO A 47 -14.72 -12.94 -19.23
C PRO A 47 -14.48 -11.87 -20.30
N TRP A 48 -13.98 -10.70 -19.92
CA TRP A 48 -13.86 -9.54 -20.80
C TRP A 48 -12.68 -9.67 -21.77
N GLU A 49 -12.90 -9.26 -23.03
CA GLU A 49 -11.87 -9.23 -24.07
C GLU A 49 -11.26 -7.84 -24.26
N SER A 50 -11.90 -6.80 -23.75
CA SER A 50 -11.45 -5.41 -23.85
C SER A 50 -11.66 -4.62 -22.58
N LYS A 51 -10.83 -3.59 -22.36
CA LYS A 51 -11.00 -2.62 -21.27
C LYS A 51 -12.36 -1.94 -21.33
N ARG A 52 -12.90 -1.74 -22.54
CA ARG A 52 -14.21 -1.12 -22.71
C ARG A 52 -15.29 -2.00 -22.12
N GLU A 53 -15.33 -3.28 -22.47
CA GLU A 53 -16.27 -4.24 -21.90
C GLU A 53 -16.17 -4.32 -20.37
N PHE A 54 -14.94 -4.37 -19.85
CA PHE A 54 -14.72 -4.38 -18.42
C PHE A 54 -15.22 -3.11 -17.73
N ASN A 55 -14.96 -1.94 -18.30
CA ASN A 55 -15.43 -0.67 -17.75
C ASN A 55 -16.96 -0.51 -17.87
N GLU A 56 -17.56 -0.98 -18.95
CA GLU A 56 -19.03 -1.02 -19.11
C GLU A 56 -19.67 -1.94 -18.06
N PHE A 57 -19.05 -3.09 -17.78
CA PHE A 57 -19.47 -3.96 -16.69
C PHE A 57 -19.37 -3.27 -15.31
N LEU A 58 -18.30 -2.55 -15.05
CA LEU A 58 -18.12 -1.80 -13.78
C LEU A 58 -19.14 -0.67 -13.63
N LEU A 59 -19.51 0.00 -14.70
CA LEU A 59 -20.56 1.01 -14.69
C LEU A 59 -21.95 0.39 -14.45
N GLY A 60 -22.16 -0.85 -14.90
CA GLY A 60 -23.44 -1.55 -14.78
C GLY A 60 -24.61 -0.74 -15.36
N ASP A 61 -25.76 -0.87 -14.73
CA ASP A 61 -26.97 -0.10 -15.04
C ASP A 61 -27.01 1.27 -14.32
N GLY A 62 -25.83 1.84 -14.07
CA GLY A 62 -25.68 3.13 -13.39
C GLY A 62 -26.28 4.30 -14.17
N PRO A 63 -26.38 5.48 -13.55
CA PRO A 63 -27.06 6.65 -14.14
C PRO A 63 -26.28 7.30 -15.29
N ILE A 64 -25.06 6.84 -15.58
CA ILE A 64 -24.24 7.35 -16.68
C ILE A 64 -23.70 6.22 -17.54
N SER A 65 -23.80 6.38 -18.86
CA SER A 65 -23.20 5.43 -19.81
C SER A 65 -21.71 5.71 -20.01
N MET A 66 -20.96 4.71 -20.47
CA MET A 66 -19.55 4.88 -20.85
C MET A 66 -19.38 5.99 -21.90
N GLU A 67 -20.28 6.09 -22.88
CA GLU A 67 -20.22 7.09 -23.91
C GLU A 67 -20.36 8.50 -23.34
N GLN A 68 -21.32 8.72 -22.44
CA GLN A 68 -21.50 10.00 -21.77
C GLN A 68 -20.29 10.37 -20.90
N LEU A 69 -19.76 9.39 -20.17
CA LEU A 69 -18.57 9.59 -19.32
C LEU A 69 -17.34 9.97 -20.13
N LEU A 70 -17.10 9.29 -21.26
CA LEU A 70 -15.98 9.59 -22.16
C LEU A 70 -16.14 10.96 -22.83
N LYS A 71 -17.36 11.35 -23.21
CA LYS A 71 -17.67 12.65 -23.81
C LYS A 71 -17.45 13.80 -22.83
N ASN A 72 -17.87 13.64 -21.57
CA ASN A 72 -17.83 14.68 -20.57
C ASN A 72 -16.50 14.70 -19.78
N GLY A 73 -15.75 13.61 -19.80
CA GLY A 73 -14.53 13.39 -19.01
C GLY A 73 -14.80 13.00 -17.56
N TYR A 74 -15.92 13.41 -16.99
CA TYR A 74 -16.33 13.09 -15.63
C TYR A 74 -17.86 13.15 -15.46
N ALA A 75 -18.32 12.54 -14.36
CA ALA A 75 -19.68 12.67 -13.84
C ALA A 75 -19.65 12.91 -12.34
N THR A 76 -20.52 13.81 -11.87
CA THR A 76 -20.72 14.05 -10.44
C THR A 76 -22.08 13.52 -10.03
N PHE A 77 -22.16 13.00 -8.81
CA PHE A 77 -23.40 12.51 -8.24
C PHE A 77 -23.77 13.37 -7.04
N SER A 78 -25.03 13.73 -6.95
CA SER A 78 -25.53 14.43 -5.76
C SER A 78 -25.55 13.48 -4.57
N TYR A 79 -25.14 13.97 -3.43
CA TYR A 79 -25.36 13.32 -2.14
C TYR A 79 -25.71 14.38 -1.10
N GLU A 80 -26.45 13.99 -0.09
CA GLU A 80 -26.79 14.88 1.03
C GLU A 80 -25.97 14.46 2.25
N LEU A 81 -25.35 15.44 2.91
CA LEU A 81 -24.67 15.20 4.19
C LEU A 81 -25.70 14.70 5.23
N GLY A 82 -25.37 13.57 5.87
CA GLY A 82 -26.28 12.95 6.84
C GLY A 82 -27.35 12.08 6.21
N ASP A 83 -27.29 11.77 4.93
CA ASP A 83 -28.27 10.93 4.22
C ASP A 83 -28.44 9.52 4.86
N PHE A 84 -27.42 9.08 5.62
CA PHE A 84 -27.47 7.85 6.40
C PHE A 84 -28.60 7.86 7.47
N ASP A 85 -29.04 9.03 7.93
CA ASP A 85 -30.17 9.14 8.88
C ASP A 85 -31.48 8.73 8.19
N ARG A 86 -31.58 8.93 6.89
CA ARG A 86 -32.75 8.61 6.08
C ARG A 86 -32.66 7.22 5.43
N VAL A 87 -31.50 6.87 4.89
CA VAL A 87 -31.33 5.61 4.11
C VAL A 87 -30.70 4.48 4.91
N GLY A 88 -30.15 4.78 6.10
CA GLY A 88 -29.42 3.82 6.92
C GLY A 88 -28.05 3.48 6.32
N PHE A 89 -27.40 2.52 6.94
CA PHE A 89 -26.11 1.98 6.47
C PHE A 89 -26.32 0.67 5.71
N LYS A 90 -25.48 0.41 4.72
CA LYS A 90 -25.47 -0.87 3.98
C LYS A 90 -24.77 -1.98 4.76
N THR A 91 -25.18 -2.16 6.00
CA THR A 91 -24.69 -3.17 6.93
C THR A 91 -25.78 -4.18 7.23
N TYR A 92 -25.46 -5.29 7.86
CA TYR A 92 -26.43 -6.34 8.22
C TYR A 92 -27.58 -5.81 9.08
N THR A 93 -27.25 -4.93 10.04
CA THR A 93 -28.24 -4.31 10.96
C THR A 93 -28.82 -3.00 10.45
N GLY A 94 -28.34 -2.46 9.33
CA GLY A 94 -28.72 -1.12 8.85
C GLY A 94 -28.14 0.03 9.69
N LYS A 95 -27.25 -0.26 10.64
CA LYS A 95 -26.60 0.69 11.56
C LYS A 95 -25.08 0.59 11.45
N ILE A 96 -24.36 1.50 12.07
CA ILE A 96 -22.92 1.31 12.32
C ILE A 96 -22.78 0.14 13.30
N GLU A 97 -22.07 -0.91 12.84
CA GLU A 97 -21.87 -2.13 13.61
C GLU A 97 -20.57 -2.04 14.39
N LEU A 98 -20.66 -1.81 15.71
CA LEU A 98 -19.54 -1.95 16.63
C LEU A 98 -19.34 -3.41 17.05
N PHE A 99 -20.41 -4.17 17.06
CA PHE A 99 -20.45 -5.62 17.23
C PHE A 99 -20.98 -6.23 15.95
N SER A 100 -20.25 -7.15 15.34
CA SER A 100 -20.65 -7.78 14.09
C SER A 100 -21.39 -9.09 14.35
N GLU A 101 -22.73 -9.06 14.25
CA GLU A 101 -23.55 -10.27 14.35
C GLU A 101 -23.15 -11.33 13.31
N LYS A 102 -22.75 -10.87 12.12
CA LYS A 102 -22.30 -11.78 11.05
C LYS A 102 -20.99 -12.50 11.38
N LEU A 103 -20.04 -11.85 12.05
CA LEU A 103 -18.82 -12.51 12.50
C LEU A 103 -19.13 -13.50 13.63
N ALA A 104 -20.02 -13.13 14.57
CA ALA A 104 -20.48 -14.05 15.61
C ALA A 104 -21.14 -15.30 15.03
N GLU A 105 -22.01 -15.17 14.02
CA GLU A 105 -22.63 -16.30 13.32
C GLU A 105 -21.61 -17.23 12.65
N LEU A 106 -20.48 -16.68 12.20
CA LEU A 106 -19.37 -17.45 11.60
C LEU A 106 -18.42 -18.06 12.65
N GLY A 107 -18.68 -17.85 13.95
CA GLY A 107 -17.82 -18.31 15.04
C GLY A 107 -16.52 -17.54 15.17
N LEU A 108 -16.45 -16.35 14.58
CA LEU A 108 -15.33 -15.41 14.68
C LEU A 108 -15.62 -14.37 15.78
N ASP A 109 -14.56 -13.72 16.27
CA ASP A 109 -14.71 -12.66 17.25
C ASP A 109 -15.53 -11.49 16.66
N PRO A 110 -16.68 -11.15 17.23
CA PRO A 110 -17.56 -10.10 16.74
C PRO A 110 -17.09 -8.69 17.10
N LEU A 111 -16.16 -8.55 18.02
CA LEU A 111 -15.58 -7.28 18.47
C LEU A 111 -14.10 -7.25 18.09
N PRO A 112 -13.60 -6.12 17.58
CA PRO A 112 -12.16 -5.94 17.44
C PRO A 112 -11.54 -5.86 18.85
N ASP A 113 -10.59 -6.72 19.13
CA ASP A 113 -9.79 -6.68 20.36
C ASP A 113 -8.34 -6.30 20.03
N TYR A 114 -7.66 -5.71 20.99
CA TYR A 114 -6.24 -5.46 20.86
C TYR A 114 -5.46 -6.76 21.11
N ILE A 115 -4.82 -7.25 20.07
CA ILE A 115 -3.87 -8.36 20.19
C ILE A 115 -2.48 -7.75 20.11
N PRO A 116 -1.69 -7.79 21.21
CA PRO A 116 -0.31 -7.30 21.17
C PRO A 116 0.49 -8.05 20.08
N PRO A 117 1.41 -7.37 19.38
CA PRO A 117 2.39 -8.06 18.56
C PRO A 117 3.07 -9.16 19.35
N HIS A 118 3.36 -10.31 18.74
CA HIS A 118 3.92 -11.45 19.47
C HIS A 118 5.27 -11.13 20.14
N VAL A 119 6.02 -10.18 19.62
CA VAL A 119 7.23 -9.62 20.25
C VAL A 119 6.97 -9.01 21.61
N ASP A 120 5.78 -8.43 21.84
CA ASP A 120 5.38 -7.89 23.15
C ASP A 120 5.11 -8.99 24.18
N GLN A 121 4.87 -10.22 23.74
CA GLN A 121 4.62 -11.37 24.61
C GLN A 121 5.90 -11.92 25.24
N THR A 122 7.07 -11.57 24.71
CA THR A 122 8.39 -11.95 25.19
C THR A 122 9.17 -10.77 25.79
N LEU A 123 8.45 -9.82 26.35
CA LEU A 123 8.87 -8.45 26.69
C LEU A 123 10.21 -8.33 27.44
N GLU A 124 10.54 -9.19 28.39
CA GLU A 124 11.76 -9.02 29.19
C GLU A 124 13.05 -9.30 28.40
N VAL A 125 13.05 -10.31 27.53
CA VAL A 125 14.22 -10.62 26.68
C VAL A 125 14.29 -9.65 25.51
N THR A 126 13.14 -9.35 24.89
CA THR A 126 13.04 -8.47 23.73
C THR A 126 13.52 -7.05 24.05
N GLN A 127 13.11 -6.49 25.19
CA GLN A 127 13.51 -5.13 25.58
C GLN A 127 15.00 -4.97 25.89
N GLN A 128 15.69 -6.02 26.26
CA GLN A 128 17.13 -5.97 26.50
C GLN A 128 17.95 -6.00 25.21
N GLU A 129 17.55 -6.83 24.27
CA GLU A 129 18.27 -7.03 23.00
C GLU A 129 17.80 -6.07 21.90
N TYR A 130 16.48 -5.78 21.87
CA TYR A 130 15.84 -4.93 20.86
C TYR A 130 15.03 -3.80 21.53
N PRO A 131 15.71 -2.82 22.14
CA PRO A 131 15.05 -1.80 22.98
C PRO A 131 14.31 -0.72 22.18
N LEU A 132 14.42 -0.72 20.83
CA LEU A 132 13.85 0.31 19.98
C LEU A 132 12.55 -0.18 19.34
N THR A 133 11.54 0.68 19.29
CA THR A 133 10.27 0.42 18.59
C THR A 133 10.37 0.88 17.14
N LEU A 134 10.19 -0.02 16.18
CA LEU A 134 10.22 0.30 14.76
C LEU A 134 8.82 0.51 14.19
N LEU A 135 8.56 1.69 13.65
CA LEU A 135 7.36 2.02 12.87
C LEU A 135 7.68 1.93 11.38
N THR A 136 6.99 1.03 10.68
CA THR A 136 7.17 0.81 9.24
C THR A 136 6.00 1.36 8.43
N GLY A 137 6.12 1.33 7.10
CA GLY A 137 5.02 1.67 6.22
C GLY A 137 4.78 3.16 6.02
N ALA A 138 5.66 4.03 6.49
CA ALA A 138 5.56 5.45 6.21
C ALA A 138 5.64 5.72 4.71
N ARG A 139 4.70 6.54 4.21
CA ARG A 139 4.70 6.97 2.81
C ARG A 139 5.52 8.24 2.65
N GLU A 140 6.47 8.22 1.75
CA GLU A 140 7.14 9.43 1.34
C GLU A 140 6.25 10.28 0.44
N LYS A 141 6.21 11.59 0.70
CA LYS A 141 5.41 12.52 -0.11
C LYS A 141 5.90 12.62 -1.56
N THR A 142 7.22 12.41 -1.76
CA THR A 142 7.86 12.51 -3.07
C THR A 142 7.59 11.32 -3.97
N TYR A 143 7.36 10.17 -3.37
CA TYR A 143 7.19 8.89 -4.09
C TYR A 143 5.80 8.33 -3.87
N HIS A 144 5.25 7.71 -4.90
CA HIS A 144 4.03 6.95 -4.78
C HIS A 144 4.39 5.46 -4.59
N HIS A 145 4.58 5.04 -3.34
CA HIS A 145 5.11 3.73 -2.97
C HIS A 145 6.49 3.49 -3.61
N SER A 146 6.63 2.51 -4.48
CA SER A 146 7.86 2.21 -5.23
C SER A 146 8.04 3.02 -6.51
N ARG A 147 7.05 3.84 -6.92
CA ARG A 147 7.11 4.62 -8.17
C ARG A 147 8.01 5.85 -8.02
N PHE A 148 8.50 6.34 -9.15
CA PHE A 148 9.30 7.56 -9.31
C PHE A 148 10.72 7.50 -8.72
N ARG A 149 11.22 6.31 -8.32
CA ARG A 149 12.59 6.14 -7.82
C ARG A 149 13.65 6.43 -8.90
N ASP A 150 13.29 6.32 -10.17
CA ASP A 150 14.08 6.65 -11.36
C ASP A 150 13.99 8.13 -11.77
N GLN A 151 13.10 8.92 -11.13
CA GLN A 151 12.88 10.31 -11.51
C GLN A 151 13.87 11.25 -10.83
N VAL A 152 14.64 11.99 -11.62
CA VAL A 152 15.70 12.91 -11.14
C VAL A 152 15.18 13.95 -10.15
N TRP A 153 13.98 14.51 -10.41
CA TRP A 153 13.38 15.50 -9.51
C TRP A 153 13.02 14.92 -8.14
N ALA A 154 12.55 13.69 -8.11
CA ALA A 154 12.20 13.00 -6.87
C ALA A 154 13.46 12.62 -6.07
N ARG A 155 14.48 12.13 -6.76
CA ARG A 155 15.78 11.78 -6.18
C ARG A 155 16.50 12.98 -5.56
N LYS A 156 16.32 14.18 -6.07
CA LYS A 156 16.87 15.42 -5.46
C LYS A 156 16.28 15.71 -4.10
N VAL A 157 15.05 15.29 -3.83
CA VAL A 157 14.37 15.52 -2.54
C VAL A 157 14.69 14.40 -1.55
N SER A 158 14.66 13.15 -1.99
CA SER A 158 14.94 11.98 -1.16
C SER A 158 15.67 10.94 -1.99
N ASN A 159 16.96 10.81 -1.77
CA ASN A 159 17.85 9.98 -2.61
C ASN A 159 18.03 8.56 -2.05
N ASP A 160 17.96 8.39 -0.75
CA ASP A 160 18.29 7.16 -0.04
C ASP A 160 17.13 6.70 0.85
N PRO A 161 17.02 5.38 1.12
CA PRO A 161 16.12 4.87 2.14
C PRO A 161 16.56 5.41 3.50
N TRP A 162 15.62 5.93 4.25
CA TRP A 162 15.88 6.65 5.48
C TRP A 162 15.30 5.94 6.70
N LEU A 163 15.96 6.21 7.84
CA LEU A 163 15.51 5.84 9.18
C LEU A 163 15.45 7.12 10.03
N GLN A 164 14.26 7.57 10.36
CA GLN A 164 14.06 8.67 11.29
C GLN A 164 14.35 8.21 12.72
N MET A 165 15.11 9.04 13.43
CA MET A 165 15.57 8.78 14.79
C MET A 165 15.56 10.07 15.58
N ASN A 166 15.09 10.02 16.84
CA ASN A 166 15.16 11.18 17.74
C ASN A 166 16.61 11.55 18.06
N PRO A 167 16.94 12.85 18.24
CA PRO A 167 18.30 13.27 18.61
C PRO A 167 18.85 12.56 19.85
N GLU A 168 18.06 12.36 20.90
CA GLU A 168 18.49 11.65 22.11
C GLU A 168 18.86 10.19 21.82
N THR A 169 18.08 9.53 20.97
CA THR A 169 18.36 8.16 20.53
C THR A 169 19.61 8.11 19.67
N ALA A 170 19.80 9.06 18.75
CA ALA A 170 20.98 9.15 17.91
C ALA A 170 22.26 9.34 18.76
N GLU A 171 22.22 10.23 19.74
CA GLU A 171 23.32 10.45 20.69
C GLU A 171 23.63 9.19 21.50
N LYS A 172 22.60 8.53 22.04
CA LYS A 172 22.75 7.28 22.82
C LYS A 172 23.47 6.18 22.05
N TYR A 173 23.27 6.10 20.73
CA TYR A 173 23.91 5.10 19.86
C TYR A 173 25.14 5.64 19.10
N GLY A 174 25.53 6.88 19.33
CA GLY A 174 26.68 7.51 18.68
C GLY A 174 26.55 7.71 17.19
N LEU A 175 25.29 7.91 16.71
CA LEU A 175 24.93 8.06 15.30
C LEU A 175 24.75 9.53 14.92
N LEU A 176 25.13 9.85 13.71
CA LEU A 176 25.00 11.19 13.13
C LEU A 176 24.00 11.20 11.96
N GLU A 177 23.53 12.40 11.62
CA GLU A 177 22.74 12.63 10.40
C GLU A 177 23.47 12.06 9.18
N ASN A 178 22.75 11.28 8.35
CA ASN A 178 23.24 10.60 7.16
C ASN A 178 24.15 9.38 7.36
N ASP A 179 24.36 8.91 8.55
CA ASP A 179 25.05 7.63 8.76
C ASP A 179 24.25 6.47 8.16
N TRP A 180 24.95 5.45 7.69
CA TRP A 180 24.34 4.20 7.27
C TRP A 180 24.30 3.22 8.43
N VAL A 181 23.14 2.64 8.66
CA VAL A 181 22.92 1.65 9.72
C VAL A 181 22.29 0.39 9.15
N MET A 182 22.54 -0.73 9.79
CA MET A 182 21.82 -1.97 9.58
C MET A 182 20.72 -2.07 10.63
N VAL A 183 19.49 -2.30 10.15
CA VAL A 183 18.32 -2.53 11.01
C VAL A 183 18.01 -4.01 10.97
N GLU A 184 17.88 -4.60 12.13
CA GLU A 184 17.49 -6.00 12.35
C GLU A 184 16.38 -6.05 13.40
N THR A 185 15.57 -7.09 13.37
CA THR A 185 14.48 -7.33 14.30
C THR A 185 14.61 -8.73 14.91
N ILE A 186 13.97 -8.94 16.05
CA ILE A 186 14.02 -10.24 16.75
C ILE A 186 13.43 -11.38 15.94
N ASP A 187 12.50 -11.09 15.04
CA ASP A 187 11.69 -12.10 14.37
C ASP A 187 12.30 -12.62 13.07
N HIS A 188 13.38 -12.01 12.62
CA HIS A 188 13.94 -12.35 11.32
C HIS A 188 15.46 -12.26 11.28
N ASP A 189 16.10 -13.24 10.61
CA ASP A 189 17.54 -13.26 10.37
C ASP A 189 17.99 -12.24 9.30
N GLY A 190 17.04 -11.54 8.68
CA GLY A 190 17.31 -10.54 7.65
C GLY A 190 17.67 -9.19 8.23
N GLN A 191 18.34 -8.40 7.43
CA GLN A 191 18.78 -7.06 7.76
C GLN A 191 18.39 -6.08 6.66
N CYS A 192 18.16 -4.82 7.03
CA CYS A 192 17.88 -3.76 6.09
C CYS A 192 18.82 -2.57 6.33
N ARG A 193 19.47 -2.09 5.27
CA ARG A 193 20.39 -0.95 5.32
C ARG A 193 19.67 0.36 5.06
N LEU A 194 19.64 1.24 6.05
CA LEU A 194 18.96 2.53 5.99
C LEU A 194 19.89 3.69 6.37
N ARG A 195 19.54 4.89 5.94
CA ARG A 195 20.30 6.11 6.23
C ARG A 195 19.61 6.92 7.31
N VAL A 196 20.33 7.25 8.36
CA VAL A 196 19.82 7.99 9.53
C VAL A 196 19.36 9.39 9.12
N ARG A 197 18.17 9.77 9.58
CA ARG A 197 17.63 11.13 9.59
C ARG A 197 17.30 11.51 11.02
N VAL A 198 18.09 12.39 11.59
CA VAL A 198 17.88 12.88 12.96
C VAL A 198 16.74 13.90 12.95
N THR A 199 15.69 13.68 13.74
CA THR A 199 14.50 14.54 13.79
C THR A 199 13.76 14.42 15.11
N GLU A 200 13.16 15.50 15.57
CA GLU A 200 12.25 15.54 16.73
C GLU A 200 10.82 15.04 16.38
N ASP A 201 10.55 14.70 15.11
CA ASP A 201 9.24 14.20 14.67
C ASP A 201 8.91 12.78 15.19
N VAL A 202 9.87 12.10 15.78
CA VAL A 202 9.71 10.79 16.42
C VAL A 202 10.14 10.87 17.89
N LEU A 203 9.48 10.09 18.73
CA LEU A 203 9.80 10.02 20.16
C LEU A 203 11.17 9.35 20.39
N PRO A 204 11.83 9.60 21.54
CA PRO A 204 12.98 8.80 21.95
C PRO A 204 12.66 7.30 21.93
N ASP A 205 13.67 6.49 21.58
CA ASP A 205 13.58 5.04 21.41
C ASP A 205 12.55 4.53 20.36
N VAL A 206 11.99 5.44 19.54
CA VAL A 206 11.14 5.12 18.38
C VAL A 206 11.90 5.42 17.10
N LEU A 207 11.88 4.43 16.20
CA LEU A 207 12.41 4.53 14.84
C LEU A 207 11.24 4.53 13.85
N ARG A 208 11.38 5.26 12.73
CA ARG A 208 10.39 5.29 11.67
C ARG A 208 11.06 5.21 10.31
N THR A 209 10.54 4.37 9.42
CA THR A 209 11.07 4.24 8.05
C THR A 209 9.98 4.19 7.00
N GLY A 210 10.38 4.51 5.77
CA GLY A 210 9.52 4.43 4.58
C GLY A 210 9.54 3.06 3.92
N MET A 211 8.56 2.82 3.05
CA MET A 211 8.40 1.59 2.30
C MET A 211 8.81 1.72 0.83
N GLY A 212 9.00 0.58 0.16
CA GLY A 212 9.08 0.50 -1.31
C GLY A 212 10.34 1.09 -1.93
N TRP A 213 11.49 0.95 -1.28
CA TRP A 213 12.78 1.41 -1.79
C TRP A 213 13.43 0.42 -2.76
N TRP A 214 14.04 0.95 -3.80
CA TRP A 214 14.90 0.30 -4.76
C TRP A 214 15.78 1.33 -5.48
N TYR A 215 16.86 0.91 -6.10
CA TYR A 215 17.77 1.77 -6.84
C TYR A 215 17.73 1.47 -8.33
N PRO A 216 17.31 2.43 -9.19
CA PRO A 216 17.27 2.23 -10.65
C PRO A 216 18.64 1.97 -11.26
N GLU A 217 19.72 2.40 -10.60
CA GLU A 217 21.11 2.18 -11.00
C GLU A 217 21.67 0.80 -10.60
N ALA A 218 20.99 0.06 -9.73
CA ALA A 218 21.41 -1.28 -9.33
C ALA A 218 21.01 -2.32 -10.38
N ALA A 219 21.70 -3.44 -10.38
CA ALA A 219 21.39 -4.54 -11.30
C ALA A 219 20.00 -5.14 -11.04
N GLY A 220 19.24 -5.37 -12.13
CA GLY A 220 17.98 -6.12 -12.06
C GLY A 220 18.21 -7.63 -11.89
N PRO A 221 17.16 -8.37 -11.51
CA PRO A 221 15.77 -7.90 -11.34
C PRO A 221 15.46 -7.23 -9.99
N GLU A 222 16.32 -7.39 -8.97
CA GLU A 222 16.06 -6.92 -7.59
C GLU A 222 16.30 -5.42 -7.41
N PHE A 223 17.15 -4.80 -8.23
CA PHE A 223 17.49 -3.37 -8.14
C PHE A 223 17.91 -2.94 -6.71
N GLY A 224 18.61 -3.82 -5.98
CA GLY A 224 19.05 -3.58 -4.60
C GLY A 224 17.94 -3.56 -3.56
N SER A 225 16.71 -3.91 -3.91
CA SER A 225 15.56 -3.82 -2.99
C SER A 225 15.68 -4.74 -1.78
N LEU A 226 16.33 -5.89 -1.92
CA LEU A 226 16.50 -6.84 -0.82
C LEU A 226 17.41 -6.29 0.32
N ASP A 227 18.32 -5.38 -0.01
CA ASP A 227 19.25 -4.80 0.97
C ASP A 227 18.66 -3.59 1.71
N ILE A 228 17.65 -2.93 1.12
CA ILE A 228 17.16 -1.61 1.56
C ILE A 228 15.65 -1.54 1.76
N ASN A 229 14.93 -2.63 1.57
CA ASN A 229 13.50 -2.72 1.87
C ASN A 229 13.31 -3.27 3.27
N ILE A 230 12.64 -2.50 4.12
CA ILE A 230 12.44 -2.87 5.54
C ILE A 230 11.73 -4.24 5.70
N ASN A 231 10.97 -4.67 4.73
CA ASN A 231 10.35 -6.00 4.76
C ASN A 231 11.38 -7.15 4.77
N ALA A 232 12.64 -6.90 4.37
CA ALA A 232 13.71 -7.88 4.51
C ALA A 232 14.10 -8.16 5.97
N ALA A 233 13.79 -7.23 6.88
CA ALA A 233 14.09 -7.34 8.31
C ALA A 233 12.84 -7.66 9.17
N ILE A 234 11.67 -7.90 8.57
CA ILE A 234 10.41 -8.15 9.28
C ILE A 234 9.88 -9.53 8.88
N ALA A 235 9.52 -10.35 9.87
CA ALA A 235 8.86 -11.63 9.61
C ALA A 235 7.45 -11.42 9.03
N TYR A 236 7.01 -12.35 8.24
CA TYR A 236 5.61 -12.48 7.80
C TYR A 236 4.92 -13.49 8.74
N ASP A 237 3.90 -13.03 9.44
CA ASP A 237 2.98 -13.90 10.18
C ASP A 237 1.95 -14.56 9.26
#